data_88f2e043911a73006740c3f24b9b9eed
#
_entry.id   88f2e043911a73006740c3f24b9b9eed
#
_cell.length_a   1.000
_cell.length_b   1.000
_cell.length_c   1.000
_cell.angle_alpha   90.00
_cell.angle_beta   90.00
_cell.angle_gamma   90.00
#
_symmetry.space_group_name_H-M   'P 1'
#
loop_
_entity.id
_entity.type
_entity.pdbx_description
1 polymer ?
#
loop_
_entity_poly.entity_id
_entity_poly.type
_entity_poly.pdbx_seq_one_letter_code
_entity_poly.pdbx_strand_id
1 'polypeptide(L)'
;GFRWSPDGKNIAYWQSDTKGVGTFYMINNVDSNYSVPIPLPYPKVGTANSAVKVGVISAAGGNTKWFAVPGDPRNNYLARMEYIPGSDEVMIQQLNRLQNTNTVWVGNTKTMSLKNILTDKDEAFLDIHDNIVWLDNTKSFTWTSEKDGWLHLYKVSRDGKEMKLITNGNFDVVNINCIDPAGGYVYYIASPDNFTQRYLYRSRLDGNGEAEKVSPSGMPGQHSYQISADAKFAIHSFENANTPRRISLINLNTHQEIKLLEDNAALKTKMAELGLRS
;
A
#
# COMPACT_ATOMS: atom_id res chain seq x y z
N GLY A 1 -15.16 -7.44 -3.50
CA GLY A 1 -14.32 -7.66 -2.32
C GLY A 1 -15.10 -7.45 -1.04
N PHE A 2 -14.60 -7.94 0.08
CA PHE A 2 -15.23 -7.85 1.40
C PHE A 2 -14.19 -7.80 2.53
N ARG A 3 -14.61 -7.37 3.72
CA ARG A 3 -13.83 -7.35 4.95
C ARG A 3 -14.66 -7.83 6.12
N TRP A 4 -14.10 -8.68 6.97
CA TRP A 4 -14.69 -9.07 8.23
C TRP A 4 -14.54 -7.97 9.28
N SER A 5 -15.57 -7.76 10.10
CA SER A 5 -15.41 -6.93 11.30
C SER A 5 -14.41 -7.59 12.28
N PRO A 6 -13.73 -6.79 13.13
CA PRO A 6 -12.76 -7.33 14.09
C PRO A 6 -13.31 -8.41 15.04
N ASP A 7 -14.60 -8.35 15.34
CA ASP A 7 -15.31 -9.33 16.18
C ASP A 7 -15.93 -10.52 15.41
N GLY A 8 -15.76 -10.54 14.07
CA GLY A 8 -16.29 -11.60 13.19
C GLY A 8 -17.80 -11.63 13.02
N LYS A 9 -18.54 -10.61 13.49
CA LYS A 9 -20.02 -10.63 13.48
C LYS A 9 -20.63 -9.96 12.25
N ASN A 10 -19.87 -9.14 11.54
CA ASN A 10 -20.33 -8.40 10.36
C ASN A 10 -19.34 -8.53 9.20
N ILE A 11 -19.85 -8.33 8.00
CA ILE A 11 -19.08 -8.28 6.77
C ILE A 11 -19.39 -6.95 6.09
N ALA A 12 -18.36 -6.14 5.86
CA ALA A 12 -18.43 -4.99 4.97
C ALA A 12 -18.05 -5.42 3.56
N TYR A 13 -18.76 -4.95 2.51
CA TYR A 13 -18.50 -5.34 1.15
C TYR A 13 -18.87 -4.26 0.12
N TRP A 14 -18.24 -4.35 -1.06
CA TRP A 14 -18.61 -3.53 -2.22
C TRP A 14 -19.71 -4.21 -3.02
N GLN A 15 -20.67 -3.42 -3.49
CA GLN A 15 -21.58 -3.81 -4.55
C GLN A 15 -21.40 -2.90 -5.76
N SER A 16 -21.18 -3.51 -6.93
CA SER A 16 -21.09 -2.81 -8.21
C SER A 16 -22.32 -3.11 -9.06
N ASP A 17 -23.03 -2.07 -9.49
CA ASP A 17 -24.09 -2.18 -10.49
C ASP A 17 -23.53 -1.85 -11.87
N THR A 18 -23.45 -2.86 -12.74
CA THR A 18 -22.91 -2.76 -14.10
C THR A 18 -23.94 -2.39 -15.15
N LYS A 19 -25.17 -2.08 -14.76
CA LYS A 19 -26.22 -1.68 -15.70
C LYS A 19 -25.78 -0.45 -16.49
N GLY A 20 -25.79 -0.55 -17.83
CA GLY A 20 -25.36 0.53 -18.72
C GLY A 20 -23.85 0.64 -18.95
N VAL A 21 -23.04 -0.24 -18.37
CA VAL A 21 -21.62 -0.37 -18.70
C VAL A 21 -21.47 -1.09 -20.05
N GLY A 22 -20.61 -0.59 -20.93
CA GLY A 22 -20.32 -1.19 -22.23
C GLY A 22 -19.73 -2.59 -22.10
N THR A 23 -20.04 -3.48 -23.05
CA THR A 23 -19.53 -4.84 -23.10
C THR A 23 -18.20 -4.88 -23.87
N PHE A 24 -17.19 -5.47 -23.28
CA PHE A 24 -15.93 -5.84 -23.91
C PHE A 24 -15.88 -7.37 -24.07
N TYR A 25 -15.38 -7.83 -25.21
CA TYR A 25 -15.23 -9.26 -25.47
C TYR A 25 -13.77 -9.67 -25.34
N MET A 26 -13.48 -10.52 -24.35
CA MET A 26 -12.19 -11.21 -24.27
C MET A 26 -12.26 -12.49 -25.12
N ILE A 27 -11.15 -12.90 -25.70
CA ILE A 27 -11.07 -14.13 -26.48
C ILE A 27 -10.44 -15.22 -25.61
N ASN A 28 -11.19 -16.29 -25.38
CA ASN A 28 -10.67 -17.49 -24.74
C ASN A 28 -10.16 -18.47 -25.80
N ASN A 29 -8.85 -18.71 -25.79
CA ASN A 29 -8.17 -19.60 -26.76
C ASN A 29 -7.71 -20.92 -26.15
N VAL A 30 -8.04 -21.20 -24.87
CA VAL A 30 -7.45 -22.34 -24.15
C VAL A 30 -8.44 -23.46 -23.82
N ASP A 31 -9.74 -23.17 -23.69
CA ASP A 31 -10.72 -24.12 -23.20
C ASP A 31 -11.37 -25.01 -24.34
N SER A 32 -11.11 -24.66 -25.61
CA SER A 32 -11.60 -25.43 -26.76
C SER A 32 -10.69 -25.25 -27.98
N ASN A 33 -10.90 -26.12 -29.02
CA ASN A 33 -10.18 -26.01 -30.30
C ASN A 33 -10.52 -24.75 -31.08
N TYR A 34 -11.64 -24.11 -30.81
CA TYR A 34 -12.05 -22.87 -31.41
C TYR A 34 -12.18 -21.79 -30.34
N SER A 35 -11.73 -20.59 -30.66
CA SER A 35 -11.82 -19.43 -29.77
C SER A 35 -13.27 -19.10 -29.43
N VAL A 36 -13.53 -18.80 -28.15
CA VAL A 36 -14.86 -18.42 -27.66
C VAL A 36 -14.78 -16.99 -27.09
N PRO A 37 -15.66 -16.06 -27.54
CA PRO A 37 -15.72 -14.71 -26.94
C PRO A 37 -16.40 -14.74 -25.57
N ILE A 38 -15.76 -14.13 -24.56
CA ILE A 38 -16.28 -13.95 -23.20
C ILE A 38 -16.72 -12.50 -23.03
N PRO A 39 -18.03 -12.22 -22.89
CA PRO A 39 -18.51 -10.85 -22.67
C PRO A 39 -18.25 -10.41 -21.23
N LEU A 40 -17.68 -9.21 -21.06
CA LEU A 40 -17.42 -8.58 -19.77
C LEU A 40 -17.94 -7.15 -19.74
N PRO A 41 -18.64 -6.69 -18.69
CA PRO A 41 -18.88 -5.27 -18.47
C PRO A 41 -17.53 -4.58 -18.22
N TYR A 42 -17.12 -3.70 -19.15
CA TYR A 42 -15.83 -3.02 -19.07
C TYR A 42 -15.96 -1.58 -19.52
N PRO A 43 -15.86 -0.61 -18.58
CA PRO A 43 -15.96 0.80 -18.93
C PRO A 43 -14.66 1.26 -19.59
N LYS A 44 -14.70 1.62 -20.86
CA LYS A 44 -13.60 2.31 -21.55
C LYS A 44 -13.59 3.79 -21.17
N VAL A 45 -12.46 4.45 -21.42
CA VAL A 45 -12.30 5.90 -21.20
C VAL A 45 -13.46 6.67 -21.84
N GLY A 46 -14.05 7.60 -21.10
CA GLY A 46 -15.18 8.42 -21.53
C GLY A 46 -16.56 7.72 -21.50
N THR A 47 -16.63 6.44 -21.12
CA THR A 47 -17.91 5.72 -21.01
C THR A 47 -18.43 5.63 -19.57
N ALA A 48 -19.66 5.12 -19.40
CA ALA A 48 -20.28 4.97 -18.08
C ALA A 48 -19.55 3.92 -17.22
N ASN A 49 -19.23 4.26 -15.97
CA ASN A 49 -18.73 3.34 -14.95
C ASN A 49 -19.86 2.54 -14.31
N SER A 50 -19.48 1.45 -13.60
CA SER A 50 -20.36 0.81 -12.62
C SER A 50 -20.68 1.77 -11.48
N ALA A 51 -21.93 1.74 -11.00
CA ALA A 51 -22.25 2.41 -9.74
C ALA A 51 -21.77 1.55 -8.57
N VAL A 52 -20.96 2.15 -7.69
CA VAL A 52 -20.36 1.43 -6.55
C VAL A 52 -20.88 1.96 -5.23
N LYS A 53 -21.17 1.04 -4.32
CA LYS A 53 -21.56 1.36 -2.93
C LYS A 53 -20.93 0.37 -1.94
N VAL A 54 -20.81 0.81 -0.69
CA VAL A 54 -20.33 -0.01 0.43
C VAL A 54 -21.49 -0.30 1.36
N GLY A 55 -21.65 -1.57 1.71
CA GLY A 55 -22.68 -2.02 2.66
C GLY A 55 -22.09 -2.91 3.74
N VAL A 56 -22.87 -3.07 4.81
CA VAL A 56 -22.56 -3.96 5.94
C VAL A 56 -23.73 -4.90 6.17
N ILE A 57 -23.41 -6.19 6.30
CA ILE A 57 -24.37 -7.26 6.59
C ILE A 57 -23.89 -8.06 7.80
N SER A 58 -24.80 -8.57 8.61
CA SER A 58 -24.47 -9.52 9.68
C SER A 58 -23.93 -10.83 9.09
N ALA A 59 -22.92 -11.44 9.72
CA ALA A 59 -22.44 -12.77 9.38
C ALA A 59 -23.51 -13.86 9.50
N ALA A 60 -24.56 -13.63 10.30
CA ALA A 60 -25.73 -14.49 10.40
C ALA A 60 -26.76 -14.27 9.27
N GLY A 61 -26.48 -13.36 8.32
CA GLY A 61 -27.40 -12.99 7.24
C GLY A 61 -28.34 -11.85 7.59
N GLY A 62 -29.38 -11.64 6.77
CA GLY A 62 -30.36 -10.57 6.92
C GLY A 62 -30.18 -9.44 5.90
N ASN A 63 -30.67 -8.25 6.23
CA ASN A 63 -30.65 -7.11 5.33
C ASN A 63 -29.33 -6.33 5.40
N THR A 64 -28.78 -5.99 4.25
CA THR A 64 -27.62 -5.10 4.16
C THR A 64 -28.01 -3.66 4.49
N LYS A 65 -27.23 -3.02 5.34
CA LYS A 65 -27.26 -1.57 5.57
C LYS A 65 -26.22 -0.92 4.68
N TRP A 66 -26.54 0.20 4.03
CA TRP A 66 -25.68 0.87 3.05
C TRP A 66 -25.21 2.21 3.58
N PHE A 67 -23.92 2.52 3.38
CA PHE A 67 -23.41 3.87 3.58
C PHE A 67 -23.86 4.79 2.46
N ALA A 68 -24.35 5.97 2.81
CA ALA A 68 -24.69 7.03 1.86
C ALA A 68 -23.44 7.86 1.54
N VAL A 69 -22.48 7.25 0.82
CA VAL A 69 -21.26 7.96 0.39
C VAL A 69 -21.66 9.11 -0.55
N PRO A 70 -21.23 10.35 -0.30
CA PRO A 70 -21.60 11.50 -1.12
C PRO A 70 -21.12 11.40 -2.57
N GLY A 71 -21.86 12.05 -3.47
CA GLY A 71 -21.56 12.14 -4.91
C GLY A 71 -22.29 11.11 -5.77
N ASP A 72 -22.13 11.22 -7.07
CA ASP A 72 -22.68 10.26 -8.03
C ASP A 72 -21.86 8.95 -7.99
N PRO A 73 -22.47 7.79 -7.67
CA PRO A 73 -21.77 6.52 -7.54
C PRO A 73 -21.13 6.03 -8.86
N ARG A 74 -21.47 6.63 -10.02
CA ARG A 74 -20.83 6.35 -11.32
C ARG A 74 -19.68 7.30 -11.65
N ASN A 75 -19.54 8.40 -10.90
CA ASN A 75 -18.49 9.41 -11.08
C ASN A 75 -17.49 9.44 -9.92
N ASN A 76 -17.39 8.37 -9.17
CA ASN A 76 -16.38 8.16 -8.14
C ASN A 76 -15.93 6.69 -8.11
N TYR A 77 -14.85 6.43 -7.37
CA TYR A 77 -14.36 5.09 -7.08
C TYR A 77 -14.26 4.91 -5.57
N LEU A 78 -14.88 3.86 -5.01
CA LEU A 78 -14.65 3.44 -3.64
C LEU A 78 -13.48 2.45 -3.64
N ALA A 79 -12.26 3.02 -3.66
CA ALA A 79 -11.05 2.29 -3.98
C ALA A 79 -10.59 1.33 -2.88
N ARG A 80 -10.77 1.72 -1.62
CA ARG A 80 -10.41 0.92 -0.44
C ARG A 80 -11.48 1.00 0.63
N MET A 81 -11.57 -0.08 1.40
CA MET A 81 -12.46 -0.19 2.55
C MET A 81 -11.82 -1.14 3.55
N GLU A 82 -11.62 -0.69 4.79
CA GLU A 82 -11.04 -1.49 5.86
C GLU A 82 -11.74 -1.21 7.18
N TYR A 83 -11.95 -2.24 8.01
CA TYR A 83 -12.37 -2.00 9.39
C TYR A 83 -11.25 -1.36 10.19
N ILE A 84 -11.62 -0.42 11.04
CA ILE A 84 -10.70 0.15 12.02
C ILE A 84 -10.55 -0.85 13.17
N PRO A 85 -9.32 -1.28 13.53
CA PRO A 85 -9.10 -2.28 14.55
C PRO A 85 -9.83 -1.96 15.87
N GLY A 86 -10.45 -2.96 16.48
CA GLY A 86 -11.13 -2.83 17.76
C GLY A 86 -12.35 -1.91 17.77
N SER A 87 -12.95 -1.59 16.62
CA SER A 87 -14.10 -0.70 16.52
C SER A 87 -15.20 -1.22 15.57
N ASP A 88 -16.39 -0.60 15.64
CA ASP A 88 -17.50 -0.81 14.71
C ASP A 88 -17.46 0.20 13.55
N GLU A 89 -16.27 0.65 13.17
CA GLU A 89 -16.10 1.68 12.13
C GLU A 89 -15.32 1.13 10.95
N VAL A 90 -15.67 1.64 9.76
CA VAL A 90 -15.06 1.30 8.49
C VAL A 90 -14.46 2.56 7.89
N MET A 91 -13.18 2.53 7.55
CA MET A 91 -12.52 3.55 6.73
C MET A 91 -12.81 3.25 5.26
N ILE A 92 -13.22 4.26 4.50
CA ILE A 92 -13.51 4.17 3.06
C ILE A 92 -12.70 5.25 2.33
N GLN A 93 -11.95 4.87 1.31
CA GLN A 93 -11.27 5.80 0.41
C GLN A 93 -12.09 6.00 -0.86
N GLN A 94 -12.46 7.24 -1.12
CA GLN A 94 -13.25 7.66 -2.28
C GLN A 94 -12.41 8.58 -3.19
N LEU A 95 -12.10 8.11 -4.39
CA LEU A 95 -11.53 8.94 -5.45
C LEU A 95 -12.65 9.57 -6.30
N ASN A 96 -12.44 10.80 -6.72
CA ASN A 96 -13.24 11.38 -7.80
C ASN A 96 -12.89 10.70 -9.15
N ARG A 97 -13.69 10.98 -10.21
CA ARG A 97 -13.51 10.38 -11.54
C ARG A 97 -12.15 10.69 -12.17
N LEU A 98 -11.58 11.86 -11.91
CA LEU A 98 -10.26 12.27 -12.40
C LEU A 98 -9.11 11.65 -11.62
N GLN A 99 -9.40 11.00 -10.48
CA GLN A 99 -8.42 10.37 -9.59
C GLN A 99 -7.34 11.37 -9.10
N ASN A 100 -7.73 12.61 -8.87
CA ASN A 100 -6.86 13.65 -8.33
C ASN A 100 -7.35 14.21 -6.98
N THR A 101 -8.37 13.56 -6.41
CA THR A 101 -8.88 13.85 -5.06
C THR A 101 -9.28 12.54 -4.41
N ASN A 102 -8.67 12.22 -3.27
CA ASN A 102 -9.01 11.09 -2.42
C ASN A 102 -9.62 11.59 -1.11
N THR A 103 -10.89 11.28 -0.91
CA THR A 103 -11.62 11.62 0.31
C THR A 103 -11.72 10.39 1.20
N VAL A 104 -11.22 10.50 2.43
CA VAL A 104 -11.24 9.41 3.41
C VAL A 104 -12.40 9.61 4.38
N TRP A 105 -13.30 8.64 4.37
CA TRP A 105 -14.47 8.59 5.23
C TRP A 105 -14.27 7.59 6.36
N VAL A 106 -14.75 7.91 7.55
CA VAL A 106 -14.99 6.93 8.62
C VAL A 106 -16.48 6.76 8.78
N GLY A 107 -16.95 5.53 8.56
CA GLY A 107 -18.36 5.15 8.65
C GLY A 107 -18.64 4.28 9.86
N ASN A 108 -19.62 4.67 10.69
CA ASN A 108 -20.09 3.87 11.81
C ASN A 108 -21.09 2.82 11.33
N THR A 109 -20.81 1.53 11.52
CA THR A 109 -21.61 0.41 10.99
C THR A 109 -22.98 0.22 11.71
N LYS A 110 -23.17 0.82 12.87
CA LYS A 110 -24.45 0.78 13.59
C LYS A 110 -25.42 1.86 13.11
N THR A 111 -24.93 3.10 13.01
CA THR A 111 -25.73 4.27 12.64
C THR A 111 -25.73 4.56 11.15
N MET A 112 -24.79 3.99 10.39
CA MET A 112 -24.51 4.27 8.98
C MET A 112 -24.10 5.73 8.69
N SER A 113 -23.74 6.50 9.73
CA SER A 113 -23.21 7.84 9.59
C SER A 113 -21.80 7.82 9.01
N LEU A 114 -21.44 8.82 8.20
CA LEU A 114 -20.13 9.03 7.62
C LEU A 114 -19.54 10.35 8.12
N LYS A 115 -18.24 10.33 8.41
CA LYS A 115 -17.45 11.52 8.73
C LYS A 115 -16.26 11.58 7.80
N ASN A 116 -16.06 12.70 7.10
CA ASN A 116 -14.80 12.98 6.40
C ASN A 116 -13.71 13.26 7.44
N ILE A 117 -12.57 12.56 7.34
CA ILE A 117 -11.42 12.74 8.23
C ILE A 117 -10.17 13.26 7.49
N LEU A 118 -10.10 13.05 6.18
CA LEU A 118 -8.97 13.49 5.38
C LEU A 118 -9.44 13.71 3.93
N THR A 119 -8.88 14.71 3.28
CA THR A 119 -8.98 14.86 1.83
C THR A 119 -7.59 15.16 1.30
N ASP A 120 -7.07 14.23 0.51
CA ASP A 120 -5.80 14.38 -0.19
C ASP A 120 -6.06 14.80 -1.63
N LYS A 121 -5.23 15.70 -2.18
CA LYS A 121 -5.39 16.27 -3.51
C LYS A 121 -4.05 16.45 -4.18
N ASP A 122 -4.03 16.21 -5.48
CA ASP A 122 -2.96 16.55 -6.37
C ASP A 122 -3.54 17.27 -7.62
N GLU A 123 -2.75 18.08 -8.31
CA GLU A 123 -3.21 18.77 -9.53
C GLU A 123 -3.32 17.81 -10.71
N ALA A 124 -2.53 16.73 -10.72
CA ALA A 124 -2.47 15.75 -11.79
C ALA A 124 -3.18 14.45 -11.44
N PHE A 125 -2.63 13.65 -10.54
CA PHE A 125 -3.08 12.29 -10.26
C PHE A 125 -2.70 11.86 -8.85
N LEU A 126 -3.54 11.04 -8.21
CA LEU A 126 -3.26 10.38 -6.92
C LEU A 126 -3.26 8.86 -7.08
N ASP A 127 -2.17 8.22 -6.68
CA ASP A 127 -2.15 6.78 -6.47
C ASP A 127 -2.87 6.39 -5.17
N ILE A 128 -3.53 5.24 -5.19
CA ILE A 128 -4.08 4.64 -3.98
C ILE A 128 -3.00 3.85 -3.26
N HIS A 129 -2.83 4.13 -1.98
CA HIS A 129 -1.87 3.46 -1.12
C HIS A 129 -2.58 2.54 -0.11
N ASP A 130 -1.96 1.37 0.12
CA ASP A 130 -2.43 0.36 1.08
C ASP A 130 -1.66 0.40 2.41
N ASN A 131 -0.80 1.42 2.59
CA ASN A 131 0.12 1.55 3.73
C ASN A 131 -0.54 2.19 4.97
N ILE A 132 -1.80 1.81 5.26
CA ILE A 132 -2.54 2.31 6.42
C ILE A 132 -2.31 1.37 7.59
N VAL A 133 -1.60 1.86 8.60
CA VAL A 133 -1.41 1.17 9.87
C VAL A 133 -1.94 2.06 10.99
N TRP A 134 -2.83 1.51 11.82
CA TRP A 134 -3.35 2.21 12.98
C TRP A 134 -2.34 2.19 14.12
N LEU A 135 -2.08 3.36 14.69
CA LEU A 135 -1.11 3.61 15.75
C LEU A 135 -1.80 4.12 17.01
N ASP A 136 -1.08 4.10 18.14
CA ASP A 136 -1.50 4.71 19.41
C ASP A 136 -2.89 4.26 19.87
N ASN A 137 -3.17 2.95 19.84
CA ASN A 137 -4.50 2.39 20.11
C ASN A 137 -5.60 3.03 19.24
N THR A 138 -5.34 3.14 17.94
CA THR A 138 -6.21 3.71 16.92
C THR A 138 -6.51 5.21 17.05
N LYS A 139 -5.66 5.96 17.75
CA LYS A 139 -5.77 7.43 17.85
C LYS A 139 -5.16 8.15 16.64
N SER A 140 -4.30 7.45 15.90
CA SER A 140 -3.68 7.94 14.68
C SER A 140 -3.48 6.81 13.68
N PHE A 141 -3.14 7.15 12.43
CA PHE A 141 -2.84 6.20 11.37
C PHE A 141 -1.76 6.74 10.43
N THR A 142 -1.13 5.85 9.68
CA THR A 142 -0.16 6.21 8.64
C THR A 142 -0.86 6.55 7.33
N TRP A 143 -0.35 7.52 6.61
CA TRP A 143 -0.84 7.95 5.29
C TRP A 143 0.32 8.31 4.39
N THR A 144 0.32 7.85 3.14
CA THR A 144 1.29 8.26 2.12
C THR A 144 0.69 9.34 1.23
N SER A 145 1.46 10.40 0.95
CA SER A 145 1.03 11.52 0.11
C SER A 145 2.22 12.21 -0.53
N GLU A 146 2.01 12.75 -1.73
CA GLU A 146 2.99 13.57 -2.47
C GLU A 146 2.78 15.08 -2.26
N LYS A 147 1.99 15.47 -1.28
CA LYS A 147 1.54 16.86 -1.04
C LYS A 147 2.67 17.89 -0.84
N ASP A 148 3.88 17.47 -0.55
CA ASP A 148 5.08 18.31 -0.39
C ASP A 148 6.07 18.19 -1.56
N GLY A 149 5.68 17.48 -2.62
CA GLY A 149 6.47 17.29 -3.84
C GLY A 149 7.26 15.99 -3.88
N TRP A 150 7.19 15.15 -2.83
CA TRP A 150 7.78 13.82 -2.75
C TRP A 150 6.79 12.84 -2.16
N LEU A 151 6.88 11.55 -2.54
CA LEU A 151 6.07 10.52 -1.89
C LEU A 151 6.58 10.26 -0.48
N HIS A 152 5.89 10.80 0.51
CA HIS A 152 6.27 10.67 1.92
C HIS A 152 5.21 9.96 2.76
N LEU A 153 5.65 9.41 3.91
CA LEU A 153 4.78 8.89 4.95
C LEU A 153 4.46 9.97 5.97
N TYR A 154 3.19 10.08 6.30
CA TYR A 154 2.65 10.96 7.33
C TYR A 154 1.97 10.16 8.43
N LYS A 155 1.93 10.72 9.63
CA LYS A 155 1.07 10.30 10.74
C LYS A 155 -0.10 11.26 10.82
N VAL A 156 -1.31 10.72 10.76
CA VAL A 156 -2.56 11.47 10.76
C VAL A 156 -3.36 11.12 12.00
N SER A 157 -3.89 12.13 12.73
CA SER A 157 -4.81 11.89 13.84
C SER A 157 -6.11 11.28 13.35
N ARG A 158 -6.78 10.45 14.18
CA ARG A 158 -8.03 9.77 13.82
C ARG A 158 -9.15 10.73 13.37
N ASP A 159 -9.17 11.94 13.89
CA ASP A 159 -10.15 12.97 13.51
C ASP A 159 -9.73 13.81 12.29
N GLY A 160 -8.51 13.56 11.77
CA GLY A 160 -7.94 14.22 10.60
C GLY A 160 -7.43 15.63 10.82
N LYS A 161 -7.39 16.12 12.06
CA LYS A 161 -6.99 17.52 12.36
C LYS A 161 -5.47 17.73 12.33
N GLU A 162 -4.72 16.69 12.65
CA GLU A 162 -3.26 16.75 12.70
C GLU A 162 -2.68 15.79 11.66
N MET A 163 -1.73 16.27 10.89
CA MET A 163 -0.95 15.49 9.93
C MET A 163 0.51 15.87 10.06
N LYS A 164 1.35 14.93 10.49
CA LYS A 164 2.77 15.16 10.73
C LYS A 164 3.60 14.32 9.76
N LEU A 165 4.56 14.94 9.08
CA LEU A 165 5.55 14.29 8.22
C LEU A 165 6.45 13.37 9.05
N ILE A 166 6.64 12.13 8.59
CA ILE A 166 7.51 11.12 9.22
C ILE A 166 8.83 10.98 8.47
N THR A 167 8.76 10.84 7.14
CA THR A 167 9.93 10.54 6.30
C THR A 167 10.45 11.81 5.61
N ASN A 168 11.01 12.72 6.43
CA ASN A 168 11.50 14.00 5.94
C ASN A 168 12.72 13.84 5.03
N GLY A 169 12.79 14.60 3.92
CA GLY A 169 13.92 14.62 3.00
C GLY A 169 13.53 14.93 1.55
N ASN A 170 14.50 15.09 0.68
CA ASN A 170 14.30 15.33 -0.76
C ASN A 170 14.39 13.99 -1.52
N PHE A 171 13.45 13.08 -1.26
CA PHE A 171 13.40 11.75 -1.86
C PHE A 171 12.01 11.14 -1.74
N ASP A 172 11.71 10.21 -2.65
CA ASP A 172 10.50 9.39 -2.55
C ASP A 172 10.72 8.17 -1.65
N VAL A 173 9.73 7.86 -0.83
CA VAL A 173 9.58 6.56 -0.19
C VAL A 173 9.13 5.56 -1.23
N VAL A 174 10.07 4.74 -1.73
CA VAL A 174 9.80 3.76 -2.80
C VAL A 174 8.93 2.61 -2.32
N ASN A 175 9.16 2.15 -1.10
CA ASN A 175 8.39 1.08 -0.46
C ASN A 175 8.50 1.16 1.05
N ILE A 176 7.40 0.91 1.76
CA ILE A 176 7.38 0.75 3.22
C ILE A 176 7.53 -0.74 3.54
N ASN A 177 8.62 -1.09 4.21
CA ASN A 177 8.96 -2.48 4.51
C ASN A 177 8.43 -2.96 5.86
N CYS A 178 8.41 -2.07 6.86
CA CYS A 178 7.91 -2.38 8.19
C CYS A 178 7.53 -1.08 8.93
N ILE A 179 6.43 -1.13 9.66
CA ILE A 179 6.10 -0.13 10.68
C ILE A 179 6.19 -0.86 12.01
N ASP A 180 7.09 -0.40 12.87
CA ASP A 180 7.35 -0.94 14.21
C ASP A 180 6.86 0.05 15.28
N PRO A 181 5.59 -0.05 15.73
CA PRO A 181 5.07 0.84 16.76
C PRO A 181 5.74 0.68 18.10
N ALA A 182 6.23 -0.52 18.43
CA ALA A 182 6.89 -0.81 19.71
C ALA A 182 8.28 -0.18 19.78
N GLY A 183 9.07 -0.26 18.71
CA GLY A 183 10.37 0.39 18.60
C GLY A 183 10.28 1.87 18.24
N GLY A 184 9.12 2.33 17.76
CA GLY A 184 8.90 3.73 17.37
C GLY A 184 9.50 4.10 16.01
N TYR A 185 9.66 3.13 15.08
CA TYR A 185 10.27 3.36 13.77
C TYR A 185 9.39 2.88 12.61
N VAL A 186 9.58 3.53 11.47
CA VAL A 186 9.22 3.00 10.15
C VAL A 186 10.49 2.68 9.37
N TYR A 187 10.51 1.54 8.68
CA TYR A 187 11.57 1.10 7.78
C TYR A 187 11.07 1.16 6.33
N TYR A 188 11.84 1.80 5.46
CA TYR A 188 11.43 2.04 4.07
C TYR A 188 12.62 2.06 3.11
N ILE A 189 12.36 1.78 1.84
CA ILE A 189 13.34 1.94 0.77
C ILE A 189 13.29 3.35 0.22
N ALA A 190 14.47 3.96 0.07
CA ALA A 190 14.65 5.26 -0.57
C ALA A 190 16.00 5.33 -1.30
N SER A 191 16.21 6.39 -2.09
CA SER A 191 17.40 6.58 -2.94
C SER A 191 17.83 8.06 -2.99
N PRO A 192 18.05 8.73 -1.84
CA PRO A 192 18.35 10.16 -1.81
C PRO A 192 19.67 10.52 -2.52
N ASP A 193 20.68 9.63 -2.49
CA ASP A 193 22.02 9.93 -2.98
C ASP A 193 22.26 9.42 -4.41
N ASN A 194 21.61 8.33 -4.81
CA ASN A 194 21.79 7.72 -6.12
C ASN A 194 20.51 7.04 -6.60
N PHE A 195 19.82 7.64 -7.55
CA PHE A 195 18.53 7.18 -8.07
C PHE A 195 18.56 5.81 -8.77
N THR A 196 19.74 5.31 -9.15
CA THR A 196 19.90 3.96 -9.73
C THR A 196 20.04 2.86 -8.69
N GLN A 197 20.10 3.21 -7.41
CA GLN A 197 20.30 2.29 -6.28
C GLN A 197 19.13 2.36 -5.31
N ARG A 198 19.03 1.37 -4.41
CA ARG A 198 17.95 1.26 -3.41
C ARG A 198 18.55 0.88 -2.07
N TYR A 199 18.21 1.64 -1.03
CA TYR A 199 18.72 1.45 0.32
C TYR A 199 17.60 1.45 1.33
N LEU A 200 17.75 0.69 2.41
CA LEU A 200 16.86 0.73 3.55
C LEU A 200 17.22 1.92 4.44
N TYR A 201 16.22 2.70 4.76
CA TYR A 201 16.24 3.77 5.76
C TYR A 201 15.24 3.47 6.87
N ARG A 202 15.40 4.15 7.99
CA ARG A 202 14.39 4.23 9.03
C ARG A 202 14.20 5.67 9.49
N SER A 203 12.98 6.00 9.90
CA SER A 203 12.62 7.27 10.54
C SER A 203 11.76 7.01 11.78
N ARG A 204 11.80 7.90 12.73
CA ARG A 204 10.97 7.81 13.93
C ARG A 204 9.51 8.08 13.60
N LEU A 205 8.59 7.27 14.15
CA LEU A 205 7.14 7.44 13.98
C LEU A 205 6.58 8.72 14.62
N ASP A 206 7.36 9.37 15.47
CA ASP A 206 7.03 10.69 16.00
C ASP A 206 7.45 11.85 15.05
N GLY A 207 8.10 11.53 13.91
CA GLY A 207 8.57 12.50 12.92
C GLY A 207 9.67 13.43 13.42
N ASN A 208 10.42 13.05 14.45
CA ASN A 208 11.55 13.78 14.97
C ASN A 208 12.88 13.16 14.50
N GLY A 209 13.89 14.01 14.27
CA GLY A 209 15.20 13.57 13.78
C GLY A 209 15.26 13.35 12.28
N GLU A 210 16.46 13.00 11.82
CA GLU A 210 16.76 12.72 10.42
C GLU A 210 16.50 11.25 10.06
N ALA A 211 16.37 10.98 8.76
CA ALA A 211 16.32 9.61 8.23
C ALA A 211 17.68 8.91 8.45
N GLU A 212 17.67 7.74 9.03
CA GLU A 212 18.86 6.94 9.29
C GLU A 212 18.99 5.83 8.24
N LYS A 213 20.13 5.77 7.54
CA LYS A 213 20.44 4.68 6.58
C LYS A 213 20.77 3.41 7.36
N VAL A 214 20.00 2.35 7.11
CA VAL A 214 20.19 1.02 7.71
C VAL A 214 21.06 0.11 6.84
N SER A 215 20.93 0.22 5.50
CA SER A 215 21.78 -0.54 4.57
C SER A 215 23.26 -0.15 4.72
N PRO A 216 24.20 -1.12 4.65
CA PRO A 216 25.63 -0.84 4.79
C PRO A 216 26.14 0.12 3.72
N SER A 217 26.95 1.11 4.11
CA SER A 217 27.54 2.11 3.20
C SER A 217 28.52 1.52 2.20
N GLY A 218 29.17 0.41 2.54
CA GLY A 218 30.15 -0.28 1.69
C GLY A 218 29.54 -1.22 0.63
N MET A 219 28.21 -1.24 0.47
CA MET A 219 27.50 -2.11 -0.47
C MET A 219 26.63 -1.29 -1.44
N PRO A 220 27.23 -0.60 -2.42
CA PRO A 220 26.42 0.16 -3.38
C PRO A 220 25.65 -0.77 -4.33
N GLY A 221 24.33 -0.56 -4.47
CA GLY A 221 23.48 -1.40 -5.31
C GLY A 221 22.01 -1.39 -4.94
N GLN A 222 21.34 -2.47 -5.30
CA GLN A 222 19.94 -2.70 -5.01
C GLN A 222 19.81 -3.56 -3.74
N HIS A 223 19.15 -3.00 -2.74
CA HIS A 223 18.82 -3.70 -1.51
C HIS A 223 17.32 -3.91 -1.41
N SER A 224 16.90 -5.10 -0.98
CA SER A 224 15.53 -5.36 -0.58
C SER A 224 15.49 -6.14 0.73
N TYR A 225 14.43 -5.93 1.51
CA TYR A 225 14.31 -6.50 2.85
C TYR A 225 12.90 -7.03 3.09
N GLN A 226 12.82 -8.24 3.63
CA GLN A 226 11.63 -8.77 4.27
C GLN A 226 11.88 -8.75 5.78
N ILE A 227 11.29 -7.79 6.46
CA ILE A 227 11.54 -7.51 7.88
C ILE A 227 10.54 -8.28 8.74
N SER A 228 11.01 -8.88 9.84
CA SER A 228 10.14 -9.52 10.84
C SER A 228 9.22 -8.50 11.53
N ALA A 229 8.04 -8.92 11.98
CA ALA A 229 7.05 -8.03 12.59
C ALA A 229 7.55 -7.27 13.82
N ASP A 230 8.56 -7.80 14.51
CA ASP A 230 9.22 -7.20 15.67
C ASP A 230 10.48 -6.39 15.31
N ALA A 231 10.73 -6.20 14.02
CA ALA A 231 11.87 -5.46 13.44
C ALA A 231 13.25 -5.91 13.97
N LYS A 232 13.41 -7.18 14.41
CA LYS A 232 14.70 -7.71 14.90
C LYS A 232 15.52 -8.37 13.83
N PHE A 233 14.85 -9.01 12.85
CA PHE A 233 15.48 -9.79 11.80
C PHE A 233 14.97 -9.36 10.43
N ALA A 234 15.77 -9.64 9.39
CA ALA A 234 15.33 -9.49 8.03
C ALA A 234 15.96 -10.53 7.10
N ILE A 235 15.23 -10.94 6.09
CA ILE A 235 15.81 -11.53 4.89
C ILE A 235 16.24 -10.36 4.00
N HIS A 236 17.56 -10.21 3.85
CA HIS A 236 18.18 -9.18 3.05
C HIS A 236 18.62 -9.76 1.72
N SER A 237 18.20 -9.14 0.62
CA SER A 237 18.71 -9.41 -0.73
C SER A 237 19.50 -8.22 -1.22
N PHE A 238 20.66 -8.49 -1.78
CA PHE A 238 21.56 -7.50 -2.36
C PHE A 238 22.03 -7.94 -3.74
N GLU A 239 22.06 -7.01 -4.68
CA GLU A 239 22.64 -7.19 -6.02
C GLU A 239 23.12 -5.86 -6.60
N ASN A 240 24.05 -5.94 -7.54
CA ASN A 240 24.44 -4.84 -8.42
C ASN A 240 24.92 -5.41 -9.78
N ALA A 241 25.33 -4.53 -10.69
CA ALA A 241 25.76 -4.94 -12.04
C ALA A 241 26.89 -5.99 -12.06
N ASN A 242 27.75 -6.02 -11.02
CA ASN A 242 28.89 -6.93 -10.92
C ASN A 242 28.69 -8.07 -9.92
N THR A 243 27.59 -8.05 -9.18
CA THR A 243 27.33 -9.00 -8.10
C THR A 243 25.94 -9.60 -8.27
N PRO A 244 25.84 -10.89 -8.64
CA PRO A 244 24.57 -11.61 -8.65
C PRO A 244 23.89 -11.54 -7.29
N ARG A 245 22.58 -11.68 -7.29
CA ARG A 245 21.77 -11.61 -6.07
C ARG A 245 22.30 -12.51 -4.96
N ARG A 246 22.59 -11.90 -3.81
CA ARG A 246 22.96 -12.56 -2.57
C ARG A 246 21.83 -12.42 -1.57
N ILE A 247 21.46 -13.49 -0.88
CA ILE A 247 20.34 -13.50 0.07
C ILE A 247 20.85 -14.01 1.41
N SER A 248 20.58 -13.26 2.48
CA SER A 248 21.01 -13.59 3.83
C SER A 248 19.92 -13.30 4.85
N LEU A 249 19.86 -14.11 5.90
CA LEU A 249 19.18 -13.75 7.15
C LEU A 249 20.13 -12.87 7.97
N ILE A 250 19.67 -11.71 8.39
CA ILE A 250 20.45 -10.74 9.16
C ILE A 250 19.75 -10.33 10.46
N ASN A 251 20.54 -9.88 11.44
CA ASN A 251 20.05 -9.04 12.52
C ASN A 251 19.82 -7.63 11.97
N LEU A 252 18.61 -7.11 12.04
CA LEU A 252 18.27 -5.83 11.39
C LEU A 252 18.98 -4.64 12.04
N ASN A 253 19.17 -4.65 13.36
CA ASN A 253 19.74 -3.50 14.08
C ASN A 253 21.26 -3.34 13.85
N THR A 254 21.99 -4.45 13.72
CA THR A 254 23.43 -4.47 13.53
C THR A 254 23.84 -4.69 12.09
N HIS A 255 22.91 -5.10 11.25
CA HIS A 255 23.07 -5.61 9.90
C HIS A 255 24.03 -6.82 9.80
N GLN A 256 24.30 -7.49 10.93
CA GLN A 256 25.16 -8.68 10.99
C GLN A 256 24.45 -9.86 10.32
N GLU A 257 25.16 -10.52 9.40
CA GLU A 257 24.70 -11.77 8.82
C GLU A 257 24.65 -12.89 9.86
N ILE A 258 23.48 -13.51 9.99
CA ILE A 258 23.26 -14.69 10.83
C ILE A 258 23.43 -15.96 10.01
N LYS A 259 22.91 -15.94 8.78
CA LYS A 259 22.97 -17.09 7.87
C LYS A 259 22.93 -16.63 6.42
N LEU A 260 23.88 -17.09 5.64
CA LEU A 260 23.83 -17.02 4.17
C LEU A 260 22.79 -18.03 3.67
N LEU A 261 21.84 -17.57 2.85
CA LEU A 261 20.81 -18.40 2.24
C LEU A 261 21.13 -18.74 0.79
N GLU A 262 21.66 -17.75 0.05
CA GLU A 262 22.07 -17.90 -1.36
C GLU A 262 23.20 -16.90 -1.70
N ASP A 263 24.28 -17.38 -2.30
CA ASP A 263 25.40 -16.53 -2.75
C ASP A 263 25.56 -16.44 -4.26
N ASN A 264 24.88 -17.31 -5.02
CA ASN A 264 24.99 -17.43 -6.48
C ASN A 264 26.46 -17.57 -6.97
N ALA A 265 27.31 -18.27 -6.18
CA ALA A 265 28.76 -18.39 -6.47
C ALA A 265 29.02 -18.97 -7.86
N ALA A 266 28.26 -20.00 -8.27
CA ALA A 266 28.40 -20.62 -9.59
C ALA A 266 28.07 -19.63 -10.72
N LEU A 267 27.01 -18.82 -10.57
CA LEU A 267 26.64 -17.77 -11.51
C LEU A 267 27.74 -16.70 -11.59
N LYS A 268 28.27 -16.27 -10.44
CA LYS A 268 29.36 -15.28 -10.36
C LYS A 268 30.61 -15.75 -11.12
N THR A 269 30.98 -17.01 -10.94
CA THR A 269 32.10 -17.63 -11.67
C THR A 269 31.87 -17.60 -13.18
N LYS A 270 30.66 -18.01 -13.62
CA LYS A 270 30.30 -18.03 -15.02
C LYS A 270 30.25 -16.63 -15.65
N MET A 271 29.80 -15.63 -14.95
CA MET A 271 29.84 -14.23 -15.40
C MET A 271 31.29 -13.76 -15.61
N ALA A 272 32.21 -14.12 -14.72
CA ALA A 272 33.64 -13.81 -14.85
C ALA A 272 34.28 -14.49 -16.06
N GLU A 273 33.96 -15.78 -16.28
CA GLU A 273 34.43 -16.54 -17.45
C GLU A 273 33.95 -15.93 -18.78
N LEU A 274 32.74 -15.39 -18.82
CA LEU A 274 32.17 -14.74 -19.99
C LEU A 274 32.67 -13.31 -20.19
N GLY A 275 33.51 -12.79 -19.28
CA GLY A 275 34.00 -11.41 -19.32
C GLY A 275 32.93 -10.35 -19.20
N LEU A 276 31.78 -10.69 -18.61
CA LEU A 276 30.69 -9.73 -18.38
C LEU A 276 31.17 -8.69 -17.35
N ARG A 277 31.25 -7.45 -17.79
CA ARG A 277 31.58 -6.27 -16.97
C ARG A 277 30.47 -5.25 -17.09
N SER A 278 30.20 -4.54 -16.00
CA SER A 278 29.32 -3.37 -16.00
C SER A 278 30.02 -2.13 -16.49
#